data_cb436211e1361efb455ea9e7fe3570ac
#
_entry.id   cb436211e1361efb455ea9e7fe3570ac
#
_cell.length_a   1.000
_cell.length_b   1.000
_cell.length_c   1.000
_cell.angle_alpha   90.00
_cell.angle_beta   90.00
_cell.angle_gamma   90.00
#
_symmetry.space_group_name_H-M   'P 1'
#
loop_
_entity.id
_entity.type
_entity.pdbx_description
1 polymer ?
#
loop_
_entity_poly.entity_id
_entity_poly.type
_entity_poly.pdbx_seq_one_letter_code
_entity_poly.pdbx_strand_id
1 'polypeptide(L)'
;MKKYPKIGIRPTIDGRQGGVRESLEEKTMNLAKAVAELISTNLRNGDGTPVECVIADGTIGRVAESAACAEKFEREGVGATITVTSCWCYGAETMDMNPYYPKAVWGFNG
;
A
#
# COMPACT_ATOMS: atom_id res chain seq x y z
N MET A 1 13.48 23.21 -6.87
CA MET A 1 13.21 22.35 -5.70
C MET A 1 13.30 20.88 -6.10
N LYS A 2 14.09 20.12 -5.41
CA LYS A 2 14.28 18.71 -5.71
C LYS A 2 13.13 17.89 -5.12
N LYS A 3 12.46 17.11 -5.97
CA LYS A 3 11.40 16.20 -5.54
C LYS A 3 11.94 14.77 -5.43
N TYR A 4 11.63 14.12 -4.32
CA TYR A 4 11.97 12.72 -4.13
C TYR A 4 10.75 11.85 -4.41
N PRO A 5 10.94 10.64 -4.95
CA PRO A 5 9.84 9.71 -5.13
C PRO A 5 9.26 9.31 -3.76
N LYS A 6 7.95 9.10 -3.75
CA LYS A 6 7.23 8.66 -2.54
C LYS A 6 7.12 7.16 -2.54
N ILE A 7 6.84 6.59 -1.37
CA ILE A 7 6.56 5.16 -1.23
C ILE A 7 5.06 4.97 -1.13
N GLY A 8 4.52 4.12 -2.00
CA GLY A 8 3.11 3.76 -1.97
C GLY A 8 2.86 2.56 -1.07
N ILE A 9 1.88 2.66 -0.20
CA ILE A 9 1.48 1.57 0.69
C ILE A 9 0.18 0.97 0.18
N ARG A 10 0.18 -0.33 -0.08
CA ARG A 10 -0.93 -1.09 -0.66
C ARG A 10 -1.49 -2.08 0.37
N PRO A 11 -2.56 -1.73 1.09
CA PRO A 11 -3.19 -2.66 2.04
C PRO A 11 -4.06 -3.68 1.29
N THR A 12 -3.60 -4.92 1.19
CA THR A 12 -4.38 -5.98 0.55
C THR A 12 -5.24 -6.70 1.57
N ILE A 13 -6.41 -7.15 1.13
CA ILE A 13 -7.42 -7.73 1.99
C ILE A 13 -8.08 -8.92 1.29
N ASP A 14 -8.66 -9.82 2.08
CA ASP A 14 -9.54 -10.87 1.57
C ASP A 14 -10.77 -10.19 0.96
N GLY A 15 -10.93 -10.33 -0.37
CA GLY A 15 -11.98 -9.63 -1.11
C GLY A 15 -13.37 -10.23 -1.00
N ARG A 16 -13.53 -11.33 -0.27
CA ARG A 16 -14.84 -11.98 -0.12
C ARG A 16 -15.77 -11.12 0.72
N GLN A 17 -16.88 -10.71 0.14
CA GLN A 17 -17.90 -9.92 0.81
C GLN A 17 -18.85 -10.84 1.60
N GLY A 18 -19.71 -10.23 2.40
CA GLY A 18 -20.66 -10.96 3.25
C GLY A 18 -20.14 -11.19 4.64
N GLY A 19 -19.31 -10.27 5.15
CA GLY A 19 -18.80 -10.29 6.53
C GLY A 19 -17.30 -10.47 6.64
N VAL A 20 -16.66 -11.23 5.76
CA VAL A 20 -15.21 -11.50 5.85
C VAL A 20 -14.42 -10.22 5.62
N ARG A 21 -14.61 -9.59 4.46
CA ARG A 21 -13.90 -8.37 4.13
C ARG A 21 -14.23 -7.25 5.10
N GLU A 22 -15.51 -7.06 5.37
CA GLU A 22 -15.99 -5.99 6.24
C GLU A 22 -15.41 -6.06 7.64
N SER A 23 -15.20 -7.27 8.16
CA SER A 23 -14.62 -7.46 9.49
C SER A 23 -13.13 -7.14 9.57
N LEU A 24 -12.44 -7.07 8.42
CA LEU A 24 -10.99 -6.88 8.36
C LEU A 24 -10.58 -5.49 7.88
N GLU A 25 -11.51 -4.68 7.37
CA GLU A 25 -11.22 -3.39 6.75
C GLU A 25 -10.42 -2.46 7.67
N GLU A 26 -10.90 -2.23 8.86
CA GLU A 26 -10.29 -1.29 9.79
C GLU A 26 -8.89 -1.73 10.20
N LYS A 27 -8.74 -3.00 10.54
CA LYS A 27 -7.45 -3.57 10.92
C LYS A 27 -6.43 -3.43 9.79
N THR A 28 -6.85 -3.73 8.58
CA THR A 28 -5.98 -3.69 7.41
C THR A 28 -5.52 -2.27 7.10
N MET A 29 -6.43 -1.31 7.13
CA MET A 29 -6.06 0.10 6.93
C MET A 29 -5.17 0.63 8.06
N ASN A 30 -5.42 0.22 9.29
CA ASN A 30 -4.60 0.64 10.42
C ASN A 30 -3.18 0.10 10.32
N LEU A 31 -2.99 -1.12 9.81
CA LEU A 31 -1.66 -1.65 9.55
C LEU A 31 -0.93 -0.85 8.46
N ALA A 32 -1.63 -0.47 7.40
CA ALA A 32 -1.03 0.37 6.36
C ALA A 32 -0.58 1.73 6.91
N LYS A 33 -1.40 2.33 7.75
CA LYS A 33 -1.05 3.60 8.41
C LYS A 33 0.14 3.45 9.32
N ALA A 34 0.22 2.35 10.07
CA ALA A 34 1.36 2.07 10.95
C ALA A 34 2.66 1.89 10.15
N VAL A 35 2.61 1.20 9.02
CA VAL A 35 3.76 1.04 8.13
C VAL A 35 4.21 2.40 7.59
N ALA A 36 3.29 3.23 7.13
CA ALA A 36 3.59 4.57 6.63
C ALA A 36 4.26 5.42 7.70
N GLU A 37 3.74 5.39 8.91
CA GLU A 37 4.32 6.13 10.04
C GLU A 37 5.73 5.64 10.38
N LEU A 38 5.93 4.33 10.40
CA LEU A 38 7.23 3.74 10.64
C LEU A 38 8.27 4.21 9.62
N ILE A 39 7.90 4.24 8.35
CA ILE A 39 8.78 4.69 7.28
C ILE A 39 9.10 6.17 7.43
N SER A 40 8.08 7.00 7.58
CA SER A 40 8.25 8.46 7.67
C SER A 40 9.04 8.88 8.90
N THR A 41 8.93 8.11 9.99
CA THR A 41 9.65 8.41 11.22
C THR A 41 11.12 7.99 11.15
N ASN A 42 11.43 6.89 10.46
CA ASN A 42 12.75 6.27 10.50
C ASN A 42 13.60 6.47 9.26
N LEU A 43 13.02 6.80 8.12
CA LEU A 43 13.74 6.97 6.86
C LEU A 43 13.74 8.42 6.43
N ARG A 44 14.85 8.84 5.85
CA ARG A 44 15.04 10.20 5.36
C ARG A 44 15.48 10.18 3.90
N ASN A 45 15.03 11.17 3.15
CA ASN A 45 15.56 11.45 1.82
C ASN A 45 16.99 11.98 1.94
N GLY A 46 17.69 12.06 0.81
CA GLY A 46 19.09 12.50 0.81
C GLY A 46 19.32 13.91 1.36
N ASP A 47 18.29 14.76 1.39
CA ASP A 47 18.35 16.12 1.94
C ASP A 47 17.92 16.19 3.41
N GLY A 48 17.66 15.06 4.06
CA GLY A 48 17.25 14.99 5.46
C GLY A 48 15.76 15.12 5.71
N THR A 49 14.94 15.35 4.68
CA THR A 49 13.48 15.39 4.85
C THR A 49 12.92 13.98 5.07
N PRO A 50 11.80 13.84 5.78
CA PRO A 50 11.16 12.52 5.93
C PRO A 50 10.74 11.95 4.59
N VAL A 51 10.88 10.64 4.43
CA VAL A 51 10.34 9.93 3.28
C VAL A 51 8.81 9.99 3.36
N GLU A 52 8.17 10.46 2.29
CA GLU A 52 6.72 10.54 2.24
C GLU A 52 6.10 9.24 1.76
N CYS A 53 4.99 8.87 2.37
CA CYS A 53 4.21 7.70 1.96
C CYS A 53 2.85 8.13 1.45
N VAL A 54 2.34 7.40 0.47
CA VAL A 54 0.98 7.54 -0.07
C VAL A 54 0.27 6.22 0.18
N ILE A 55 -0.85 6.26 0.89
CA ILE A 55 -1.65 5.07 1.16
C ILE A 55 -2.79 5.02 0.15
N ALA A 56 -3.13 3.82 -0.35
CA ALA A 56 -4.29 3.64 -1.20
C ALA A 56 -5.55 4.18 -0.50
N ASP A 57 -6.53 4.63 -1.27
CA ASP A 57 -7.76 5.22 -0.73
C ASP A 57 -8.60 4.22 0.06
N GLY A 58 -8.41 2.94 -0.19
CA GLY A 58 -9.09 1.87 0.53
C GLY A 58 -8.30 0.59 0.46
N THR A 59 -8.81 -0.44 1.08
CA THR A 59 -8.20 -1.77 1.01
C THR A 59 -8.33 -2.36 -0.39
N ILE A 60 -7.38 -3.21 -0.77
CA ILE A 60 -7.30 -3.80 -2.11
C ILE A 60 -7.64 -5.28 -2.01
N GLY A 61 -8.83 -5.64 -2.45
CA GLY A 61 -9.30 -7.03 -2.50
C GLY A 61 -9.75 -7.47 -3.88
N ARG A 62 -9.73 -6.56 -4.87
CA ARG A 62 -10.22 -6.80 -6.22
C ARG A 62 -9.37 -6.09 -7.27
N VAL A 63 -9.44 -6.57 -8.50
CA VAL A 63 -8.69 -6.00 -9.62
C VAL A 63 -8.96 -4.52 -9.82
N ALA A 64 -10.22 -4.09 -9.76
CA ALA A 64 -10.57 -2.68 -9.94
C ALA A 64 -9.93 -1.80 -8.86
N GLU A 65 -9.86 -2.27 -7.64
CA GLU A 65 -9.22 -1.54 -6.54
C GLU A 65 -7.71 -1.46 -6.70
N SER A 66 -7.10 -2.54 -7.18
CA SER A 66 -5.68 -2.55 -7.49
C SER A 66 -5.35 -1.57 -8.61
N ALA A 67 -6.17 -1.53 -9.67
CA ALA A 67 -6.01 -0.60 -10.78
C ALA A 67 -6.16 0.86 -10.32
N ALA A 68 -7.16 1.14 -9.49
CA ALA A 68 -7.38 2.48 -8.95
C ALA A 68 -6.19 2.94 -8.08
N CYS A 69 -5.63 2.02 -7.31
CA CYS A 69 -4.45 2.30 -6.51
C CYS A 69 -3.25 2.65 -7.40
N ALA A 70 -3.01 1.89 -8.46
CA ALA A 70 -1.93 2.17 -9.40
C ALA A 70 -2.06 3.56 -10.03
N GLU A 71 -3.28 3.95 -10.42
CA GLU A 71 -3.54 5.29 -10.96
C GLU A 71 -3.24 6.39 -9.95
N LYS A 72 -3.71 6.23 -8.72
CA LYS A 72 -3.44 7.18 -7.65
C LYS A 72 -1.94 7.36 -7.43
N PHE A 73 -1.23 6.26 -7.34
CA PHE A 73 0.21 6.27 -7.07
C PHE A 73 0.98 6.97 -8.19
N GLU A 74 0.58 6.77 -9.42
CA GLU A 74 1.21 7.46 -10.55
C GLU A 74 0.99 8.96 -10.46
N ARG A 75 -0.23 9.40 -10.15
CA ARG A 75 -0.53 10.83 -9.98
C ARG A 75 0.23 11.47 -8.83
N GLU A 76 0.45 10.71 -7.76
CA GLU A 76 1.05 11.24 -6.53
C GLU A 76 2.59 11.18 -6.53
N GLY A 77 3.21 10.65 -7.57
CA GLY A 77 4.67 10.63 -7.66
C GLY A 77 5.32 9.48 -6.87
N VAL A 78 4.62 8.37 -6.73
CA VAL A 78 5.17 7.17 -6.10
C VAL A 78 6.25 6.56 -6.98
N GLY A 79 7.37 6.16 -6.39
CA GLY A 79 8.47 5.51 -7.10
C GLY A 79 8.74 4.07 -6.68
N ALA A 80 8.12 3.62 -5.59
CA ALA A 80 8.25 2.24 -5.11
C ALA A 80 7.02 1.91 -4.27
N THR A 81 6.67 0.63 -4.18
CA THR A 81 5.48 0.22 -3.41
C THR A 81 5.82 -0.84 -2.37
N ILE A 82 5.06 -0.81 -1.28
CA ILE A 82 5.05 -1.87 -0.28
C ILE A 82 3.63 -2.38 -0.17
N THR A 83 3.43 -3.66 -0.45
CA THR A 83 2.15 -4.32 -0.25
C THR A 83 2.12 -4.90 1.16
N VAL A 84 1.13 -4.47 1.95
CA VAL A 84 0.95 -4.91 3.33
C VAL A 84 -0.15 -5.95 3.34
N THR A 85 0.18 -7.18 3.74
CA THR A 85 -0.78 -8.29 3.78
C THR A 85 -1.00 -8.71 5.22
N SER A 86 -2.18 -8.42 5.75
CA SER A 86 -2.54 -8.75 7.14
C SER A 86 -3.39 -10.02 7.24
N CYS A 87 -3.84 -10.55 6.11
CA CYS A 87 -4.74 -11.71 6.04
C CYS A 87 -4.60 -12.36 4.67
N TRP A 88 -5.33 -13.46 4.47
CA TRP A 88 -5.38 -14.11 3.16
C TRP A 88 -6.01 -13.18 2.12
N CYS A 89 -5.49 -13.20 0.90
CA CYS A 89 -6.05 -12.40 -0.21
C CYS A 89 -5.83 -13.13 -1.53
N TYR A 90 -6.61 -12.75 -2.54
CA TYR A 90 -6.45 -13.28 -3.89
C TYR A 90 -5.23 -12.63 -4.55
N GLY A 91 -4.20 -13.41 -4.83
CA GLY A 91 -2.94 -12.87 -5.35
C GLY A 91 -3.11 -12.11 -6.66
N ALA A 92 -3.81 -12.69 -7.64
CA ALA A 92 -3.97 -12.08 -8.95
C ALA A 92 -4.79 -10.78 -8.90
N GLU A 93 -5.76 -10.70 -8.00
CA GLU A 93 -6.67 -9.55 -7.91
C GLU A 93 -6.10 -8.41 -7.09
N THR A 94 -5.06 -8.67 -6.33
CA THR A 94 -4.45 -7.68 -5.45
C THR A 94 -3.04 -7.29 -5.86
N MET A 95 -2.49 -7.91 -6.91
CA MET A 95 -1.12 -7.64 -7.31
C MET A 95 -0.93 -6.19 -7.79
N ASP A 96 0.27 -5.69 -7.57
CA ASP A 96 0.66 -4.38 -8.05
C ASP A 96 0.74 -4.40 -9.58
N MET A 97 -0.05 -3.57 -10.22
CA MET A 97 -0.20 -3.56 -11.68
C MET A 97 0.87 -2.79 -12.42
N ASN A 98 1.68 -1.99 -11.74
CA ASN A 98 2.73 -1.24 -12.41
C ASN A 98 4.03 -2.05 -12.40
N PRO A 99 4.48 -2.53 -13.59
CA PRO A 99 5.68 -3.38 -13.65
C PRO A 99 7.00 -2.62 -13.41
N TYR A 100 6.96 -1.29 -13.41
CA TYR A 100 8.16 -0.47 -13.30
C TYR A 100 8.50 -0.07 -11.87
N TYR A 101 7.62 -0.29 -10.90
CA TYR A 101 7.93 0.02 -9.51
C TYR A 101 8.79 -1.07 -8.88
N PRO A 102 9.85 -0.71 -8.16
CA PRO A 102 10.40 -1.62 -7.16
C PRO A 102 9.33 -1.93 -6.13
N LYS A 103 9.21 -3.20 -5.74
CA LYS A 103 8.12 -3.69 -4.91
C LYS A 103 8.64 -4.49 -3.73
N ALA A 104 8.01 -4.32 -2.57
CA ALA A 104 8.20 -5.19 -1.42
C ALA A 104 6.84 -5.68 -0.93
N VAL A 105 6.83 -6.83 -0.32
CA VAL A 105 5.65 -7.40 0.32
C VAL A 105 5.96 -7.60 1.80
N TRP A 106 5.14 -7.04 2.66
CA TRP A 106 5.28 -7.17 4.10
C TRP A 106 4.11 -7.99 4.63
N GLY A 107 4.38 -9.25 4.99
CA GLY A 107 3.38 -10.14 5.55
C GLY A 107 3.35 -10.07 7.06
N PHE A 108 2.16 -10.13 7.62
CA PHE A 108 1.94 -10.17 9.06
C PHE A 108 1.33 -11.51 9.43
N ASN A 109 1.81 -12.11 10.49
CA ASN A 109 1.19 -13.32 11.07
C ASN A 109 -0.04 -12.85 11.86
N GLY A 110 -1.18 -13.21 11.34
CA GLY A 110 -2.44 -12.73 11.83
C GLY A 110 -3.04 -13.42 13.04
#